data_973cbb4a0df7c0540fe033965fc6b5ff
#
_entry.id   973cbb4a0df7c0540fe033965fc6b5ff
#
_cell.length_a   1.000
_cell.length_b   1.000
_cell.length_c   1.000
_cell.angle_alpha   90.00
_cell.angle_beta   90.00
_cell.angle_gamma   90.00
#
_symmetry.space_group_name_H-M   'P 1'
#
loop_
_entity.id
_entity.type
_entity.pdbx_description
1 polymer ?
#
loop_
_entity_poly.entity_id
_entity_poly.type
_entity_poly.pdbx_seq_one_letter_code
_entity_poly.pdbx_strand_id
1 'polypeptide(L)'
;LQERQNNYIRNTVRGHKTDPIGLMALEHLNLTTDRPLAQQVIDSTRTLMGHSMAHRNLSQRVAKQRKPQQSARRNDLIKPGMAMPDIELEDPSGKTRALSDLKGKVVLVDFWASWCGPCRRENPNVVRAWQEYKDQGFEVFSVSLDKDVKKWQRAIDQDGLIWPNHISDLRGWSSVATQRYGISSIPHAILIDKDGTVVATHLRGAQLETELQRLL
;
A
#
# COMPACT_ATOMS: atom_id res chain seq x y z
N LEU A 1 14.94 -25.65 -11.75
CA LEU A 1 13.83 -26.57 -12.02
C LEU A 1 12.51 -25.80 -12.14
N GLN A 2 12.16 -24.96 -11.19
CA GLN A 2 10.90 -24.18 -11.16
C GLN A 2 10.72 -23.27 -12.40
N GLU A 3 11.78 -22.61 -12.83
CA GLU A 3 11.73 -21.70 -13.97
C GLU A 3 11.52 -22.43 -15.30
N ARG A 4 12.14 -23.59 -15.48
CA ARG A 4 11.91 -24.47 -16.64
C ARG A 4 10.47 -24.97 -16.68
N GLN A 5 9.90 -25.33 -15.54
CA GLN A 5 8.52 -25.79 -15.43
C GLN A 5 7.55 -24.65 -15.76
N ASN A 6 7.78 -23.46 -15.23
CA ASN A 6 6.96 -22.27 -15.53
C ASN A 6 7.02 -21.90 -17.02
N ASN A 7 8.19 -21.98 -17.66
CA ASN A 7 8.33 -21.71 -19.10
C ASN A 7 7.62 -22.76 -19.96
N TYR A 8 7.65 -24.04 -19.58
CA TYR A 8 6.90 -25.08 -20.25
C TYR A 8 5.39 -24.81 -20.20
N ILE A 9 4.85 -24.48 -19.01
CA ILE A 9 3.43 -24.14 -18.84
C ILE A 9 3.05 -22.92 -19.69
N ARG A 10 3.85 -21.86 -19.68
CA ARG A 10 3.61 -20.65 -20.50
C ARG A 10 3.57 -20.98 -22.00
N ASN A 11 4.47 -21.82 -22.47
CA ASN A 11 4.51 -22.22 -23.89
C ASN A 11 3.30 -23.07 -24.26
N THR A 12 2.89 -24.01 -23.42
CA THR A 12 1.67 -24.78 -23.59
C THR A 12 0.44 -23.87 -23.68
N VAL A 13 0.30 -22.92 -22.77
CA VAL A 13 -0.81 -21.95 -22.79
C VAL A 13 -0.78 -21.10 -24.05
N ARG A 14 0.39 -20.64 -24.50
CA ARG A 14 0.53 -19.83 -25.73
C ARG A 14 0.15 -20.61 -27.00
N GLY A 15 0.48 -21.92 -27.05
CA GLY A 15 0.16 -22.79 -28.18
C GLY A 15 -1.33 -23.18 -28.26
N HIS A 16 -2.04 -23.12 -27.11
CA HIS A 16 -3.40 -23.62 -26.94
C HIS A 16 -4.40 -22.57 -26.45
N LYS A 17 -4.31 -21.33 -26.97
CA LYS A 17 -5.10 -20.20 -26.47
C LYS A 17 -6.62 -20.35 -26.67
N THR A 18 -7.04 -21.16 -27.61
CA THR A 18 -8.45 -21.28 -28.05
C THR A 18 -9.09 -22.63 -27.75
N ASP A 19 -8.38 -23.51 -27.06
CA ASP A 19 -8.84 -24.90 -26.82
C ASP A 19 -8.80 -25.26 -25.31
N PRO A 20 -9.38 -26.43 -24.94
CA PRO A 20 -9.42 -26.88 -23.55
C PRO A 20 -8.06 -27.08 -22.90
N ILE A 21 -7.02 -27.43 -23.67
CA ILE A 21 -5.66 -27.68 -23.13
C ILE A 21 -5.09 -26.40 -22.55
N GLY A 22 -5.23 -25.27 -23.24
CA GLY A 22 -4.82 -23.96 -22.75
C GLY A 22 -5.55 -23.57 -21.46
N LEU A 23 -6.84 -23.85 -21.39
CA LEU A 23 -7.64 -23.56 -20.19
C LEU A 23 -7.20 -24.42 -19.00
N MET A 24 -6.90 -25.71 -19.19
CA MET A 24 -6.39 -26.59 -18.14
C MET A 24 -4.97 -26.20 -17.70
N ALA A 25 -4.10 -25.86 -18.64
CA ALA A 25 -2.73 -25.43 -18.33
C ALA A 25 -2.69 -24.12 -17.52
N LEU A 26 -3.70 -23.28 -17.65
CA LEU A 26 -3.83 -22.04 -16.87
C LEU A 26 -3.97 -22.27 -15.35
N GLU A 27 -4.45 -23.44 -14.92
CA GLU A 27 -4.56 -23.75 -13.48
C GLU A 27 -3.19 -23.77 -12.79
N HIS A 28 -2.14 -24.05 -13.55
CA HIS A 28 -0.76 -24.15 -13.08
C HIS A 28 0.06 -22.87 -13.32
N LEU A 29 -0.51 -21.82 -13.95
CA LEU A 29 0.15 -20.55 -14.12
C LEU A 29 0.19 -19.72 -12.84
N ASN A 30 1.32 -19.02 -12.66
CA ASN A 30 1.38 -17.98 -11.63
C ASN A 30 0.61 -16.72 -12.10
N LEU A 31 -0.64 -16.60 -11.64
CA LEU A 31 -1.52 -15.51 -12.04
C LEU A 31 -1.04 -14.11 -11.60
N THR A 32 -0.04 -14.02 -10.71
CA THR A 32 0.58 -12.75 -10.33
C THR A 32 1.45 -12.20 -11.47
N THR A 33 2.20 -13.09 -12.14
CA THR A 33 3.14 -12.71 -13.23
C THR A 33 2.55 -12.90 -14.61
N ASP A 34 1.67 -13.91 -14.81
CA ASP A 34 1.20 -14.35 -16.12
C ASP A 34 -0.26 -13.96 -16.40
N ARG A 35 -0.79 -13.02 -15.65
CA ARG A 35 -2.16 -12.56 -15.77
C ARG A 35 -2.58 -12.09 -17.17
N PRO A 36 -1.78 -11.32 -17.94
CA PRO A 36 -2.16 -10.93 -19.29
C PRO A 36 -2.40 -12.13 -20.21
N LEU A 37 -1.57 -13.18 -20.06
CA LEU A 37 -1.72 -14.41 -20.81
C LEU A 37 -2.98 -15.18 -20.40
N ALA A 38 -3.25 -15.26 -19.09
CA ALA A 38 -4.47 -15.88 -18.57
C ALA A 38 -5.73 -15.17 -19.07
N GLN A 39 -5.74 -13.83 -19.09
CA GLN A 39 -6.86 -13.05 -19.61
C GLN A 39 -7.10 -13.30 -21.11
N GLN A 40 -6.03 -13.35 -21.91
CA GLN A 40 -6.14 -13.69 -23.34
C GLN A 40 -6.85 -15.03 -23.59
N VAL A 41 -6.48 -16.07 -22.85
CA VAL A 41 -7.08 -17.40 -23.00
C VAL A 41 -8.55 -17.40 -22.55
N ILE A 42 -8.88 -16.76 -21.44
CA ILE A 42 -10.26 -16.62 -20.98
C ILE A 42 -11.13 -15.94 -22.05
N ASP A 43 -10.64 -14.85 -22.62
CA ASP A 43 -11.39 -14.12 -23.64
C ASP A 43 -11.53 -14.91 -24.94
N SER A 44 -10.48 -15.62 -25.36
CA SER A 44 -10.47 -16.44 -26.56
C SER A 44 -11.35 -17.71 -26.45
N THR A 45 -11.50 -18.25 -25.24
CA THR A 45 -12.30 -19.46 -25.00
C THR A 45 -13.74 -19.16 -24.58
N ARG A 46 -14.11 -17.91 -24.38
CA ARG A 46 -15.42 -17.49 -23.86
C ARG A 46 -16.58 -18.01 -24.70
N THR A 47 -16.50 -17.91 -26.02
CA THR A 47 -17.56 -18.31 -26.93
C THR A 47 -17.76 -19.83 -26.96
N LEU A 48 -16.67 -20.60 -26.89
CA LEU A 48 -16.70 -22.05 -26.99
C LEU A 48 -16.93 -22.74 -25.64
N MET A 49 -16.44 -22.18 -24.56
CA MET A 49 -16.33 -22.83 -23.26
C MET A 49 -16.83 -21.99 -22.08
N GLY A 50 -17.42 -20.83 -22.32
CA GLY A 50 -17.84 -19.89 -21.28
C GLY A 50 -18.84 -20.45 -20.26
N HIS A 51 -19.55 -21.51 -20.63
CA HIS A 51 -20.48 -22.23 -19.74
C HIS A 51 -19.80 -23.34 -18.92
N SER A 52 -18.54 -23.68 -19.19
CA SER A 52 -17.83 -24.71 -18.42
C SER A 52 -17.49 -24.24 -17.02
N MET A 53 -17.49 -25.16 -16.05
CA MET A 53 -17.08 -24.88 -14.66
C MET A 53 -15.64 -24.39 -14.60
N ALA A 54 -14.74 -25.00 -15.39
CA ALA A 54 -13.33 -24.61 -15.46
C ALA A 54 -13.16 -23.15 -15.90
N HIS A 55 -13.86 -22.73 -16.97
CA HIS A 55 -13.81 -21.35 -17.46
C HIS A 55 -14.36 -20.37 -16.42
N ARG A 56 -15.49 -20.67 -15.75
CA ARG A 56 -16.05 -19.83 -14.69
C ARG A 56 -15.13 -19.71 -13.50
N ASN A 57 -14.59 -20.82 -13.01
CA ASN A 57 -13.68 -20.83 -11.85
C ASN A 57 -12.42 -20.02 -12.15
N LEU A 58 -11.82 -20.18 -13.31
CA LEU A 58 -10.63 -19.45 -13.71
C LEU A 58 -10.93 -17.95 -13.90
N SER A 59 -12.03 -17.60 -14.55
CA SER A 59 -12.47 -16.21 -14.70
C SER A 59 -12.66 -15.53 -13.36
N GLN A 60 -13.24 -16.22 -12.37
CA GLN A 60 -13.38 -15.72 -10.99
C GLN A 60 -12.03 -15.57 -10.29
N ARG A 61 -11.10 -16.53 -10.45
CA ARG A 61 -9.74 -16.43 -9.87
C ARG A 61 -8.97 -15.24 -10.43
N VAL A 62 -8.98 -15.05 -11.75
CA VAL A 62 -8.34 -13.91 -12.42
C VAL A 62 -9.01 -12.58 -12.04
N ALA A 63 -10.34 -12.56 -11.91
CA ALA A 63 -11.08 -11.39 -11.44
C ALA A 63 -10.81 -11.07 -9.96
N LYS A 64 -10.68 -12.08 -9.11
CA LYS A 64 -10.40 -11.92 -7.68
C LYS A 64 -9.01 -11.33 -7.41
N GLN A 65 -8.03 -11.66 -8.25
CA GLN A 65 -6.70 -11.02 -8.21
C GLN A 65 -6.68 -9.58 -8.77
N ARG A 66 -7.77 -9.14 -9.42
CA ARG A 66 -7.91 -7.77 -9.94
C ARG A 66 -8.11 -6.71 -8.86
N LYS A 67 -8.45 -7.12 -7.63
CA LYS A 67 -8.98 -6.21 -6.61
C LYS A 67 -8.00 -5.44 -5.69
N PRO A 68 -6.70 -5.74 -5.51
CA PRO A 68 -5.94 -4.96 -4.55
C PRO A 68 -5.36 -3.63 -5.06
N GLN A 69 -5.16 -3.46 -6.38
CA GLN A 69 -4.41 -2.30 -6.87
C GLN A 69 -5.23 -1.17 -7.50
N GLN A 70 -6.44 -1.42 -7.97
CA GLN A 70 -7.25 -0.38 -8.62
C GLN A 70 -8.28 0.30 -7.71
N SER A 71 -8.70 -0.34 -6.62
CA SER A 71 -9.64 0.28 -5.67
C SER A 71 -8.99 1.33 -4.76
N ALA A 72 -7.71 1.14 -4.42
CA ALA A 72 -6.97 2.11 -3.61
C ALA A 72 -6.67 3.42 -4.33
N ARG A 73 -6.60 3.41 -5.67
CA ARG A 73 -6.28 4.63 -6.47
C ARG A 73 -7.46 5.55 -6.78
N ARG A 74 -8.68 5.17 -6.44
CA ARG A 74 -9.87 5.93 -6.89
C ARG A 74 -10.34 7.04 -5.94
N ASN A 75 -9.87 7.06 -4.70
CA ASN A 75 -10.38 7.99 -3.70
C ASN A 75 -9.31 8.84 -3.01
N ASP A 76 -8.03 8.75 -3.36
CA ASP A 76 -7.02 9.62 -2.77
C ASP A 76 -7.25 11.05 -3.21
N LEU A 77 -7.65 11.90 -2.28
CA LEU A 77 -7.79 13.33 -2.50
C LEU A 77 -6.43 14.01 -2.67
N ILE A 78 -5.37 13.35 -2.18
CA ILE A 78 -4.00 13.87 -2.16
C ILE A 78 -3.19 13.28 -3.31
N LYS A 79 -2.55 14.14 -4.10
CA LYS A 79 -1.76 13.76 -5.28
C LYS A 79 -0.43 14.50 -5.29
N PRO A 80 0.62 13.93 -5.90
CA PRO A 80 1.88 14.65 -6.11
C PRO A 80 1.67 16.02 -6.76
N GLY A 81 2.42 17.02 -6.28
CA GLY A 81 2.33 18.41 -6.69
C GLY A 81 1.29 19.25 -5.92
N MET A 82 0.46 18.66 -5.07
CA MET A 82 -0.48 19.40 -4.22
C MET A 82 0.17 19.82 -2.90
N ALA A 83 -0.24 20.97 -2.38
CA ALA A 83 0.07 21.32 -0.99
C ALA A 83 -0.68 20.38 -0.05
N MET A 84 0.03 19.80 0.93
CA MET A 84 -0.58 18.92 1.92
C MET A 84 -1.45 19.74 2.88
N PRO A 85 -2.75 19.43 3.03
CA PRO A 85 -3.58 20.08 4.01
C PRO A 85 -3.06 19.82 5.44
N ASP A 86 -3.06 20.82 6.30
CA ASP A 86 -2.65 20.65 7.69
C ASP A 86 -3.61 19.76 8.47
N ILE A 87 -3.10 19.10 9.50
CA ILE A 87 -3.89 18.33 10.47
C ILE A 87 -3.26 18.45 11.85
N GLU A 88 -4.12 18.60 12.83
CA GLU A 88 -3.80 18.74 14.24
C GLU A 88 -4.66 17.78 15.04
N LEU A 89 -4.02 16.90 15.82
CA LEU A 89 -4.67 15.91 16.70
C LEU A 89 -3.78 15.66 17.92
N GLU A 90 -4.31 14.94 18.90
CA GLU A 90 -3.60 14.61 20.13
C GLU A 90 -2.65 13.42 19.94
N ASP A 91 -1.51 13.47 20.62
CA ASP A 91 -0.62 12.32 20.80
C ASP A 91 -1.09 11.41 21.96
N PRO A 92 -0.45 10.24 22.21
CA PRO A 92 -0.87 9.33 23.27
C PRO A 92 -0.84 9.93 24.69
N SER A 93 -0.15 11.06 24.89
CA SER A 93 -0.11 11.80 26.19
C SER A 93 -1.19 12.87 26.29
N GLY A 94 -1.96 13.12 25.24
CA GLY A 94 -2.93 14.22 25.14
C GLY A 94 -2.34 15.54 24.70
N LYS A 95 -1.08 15.57 24.27
CA LYS A 95 -0.47 16.78 23.70
C LYS A 95 -0.87 16.92 22.25
N THR A 96 -1.35 18.09 21.88
CA THR A 96 -1.65 18.44 20.50
C THR A 96 -0.38 18.53 19.64
N ARG A 97 -0.43 17.97 18.43
CA ARG A 97 0.61 18.04 17.42
C ARG A 97 0.02 18.34 16.07
N ALA A 98 0.62 19.26 15.33
CA ALA A 98 0.23 19.66 14.00
C ALA A 98 1.27 19.25 12.97
N LEU A 99 0.82 18.89 11.76
CA LEU A 99 1.73 18.61 10.65
C LEU A 99 2.54 19.87 10.29
N SER A 100 1.95 21.04 10.40
CA SER A 100 2.60 22.34 10.18
C SER A 100 3.77 22.63 11.13
N ASP A 101 3.86 21.96 12.29
CA ASP A 101 5.02 22.07 13.21
C ASP A 101 6.31 21.53 12.58
N LEU A 102 6.19 20.72 11.53
CA LEU A 102 7.31 20.09 10.82
C LEU A 102 7.70 20.81 9.52
N LYS A 103 7.19 22.03 9.32
CA LYS A 103 7.53 22.84 8.15
C LYS A 103 9.05 23.03 8.03
N GLY A 104 9.58 22.93 6.82
CA GLY A 104 11.02 22.98 6.56
C GLY A 104 11.71 21.62 6.60
N LYS A 105 10.98 20.54 6.93
CA LYS A 105 11.47 19.17 6.90
C LYS A 105 10.83 18.38 5.75
N VAL A 106 11.52 17.34 5.29
CA VAL A 106 10.90 16.27 4.47
C VAL A 106 10.13 15.37 5.42
N VAL A 107 8.82 15.19 5.22
CA VAL A 107 7.97 14.45 6.18
C VAL A 107 7.26 13.28 5.51
N LEU A 108 7.37 12.11 6.12
CA LEU A 108 6.53 10.96 5.81
C LEU A 108 5.26 11.01 6.68
N VAL A 109 4.12 11.28 6.08
CA VAL A 109 2.81 11.14 6.74
C VAL A 109 2.35 9.71 6.56
N ASP A 110 2.40 8.92 7.64
CA ASP A 110 2.13 7.47 7.63
C ASP A 110 0.82 7.15 8.34
N PHE A 111 -0.13 6.57 7.60
CA PHE A 111 -1.41 6.10 8.12
C PHE A 111 -1.33 4.60 8.44
N TRP A 112 -1.53 4.27 9.71
CA TRP A 112 -1.37 2.94 10.22
C TRP A 112 -2.34 2.60 11.36
N ALA A 113 -2.21 1.42 11.96
CA ALA A 113 -2.89 1.06 13.20
C ALA A 113 -2.22 -0.14 13.87
N SER A 114 -2.39 -0.29 15.18
CA SER A 114 -1.87 -1.41 15.97
C SER A 114 -2.36 -2.78 15.47
N TRP A 115 -3.57 -2.83 14.94
CA TRP A 115 -4.21 -4.04 14.39
C TRP A 115 -3.88 -4.29 12.91
N CYS A 116 -3.17 -3.38 12.25
CA CYS A 116 -2.81 -3.48 10.82
C CYS A 116 -1.54 -4.32 10.65
N GLY A 117 -1.68 -5.60 10.43
CA GLY A 117 -0.55 -6.51 10.23
C GLY A 117 0.42 -6.10 9.12
N PRO A 118 -0.06 -5.68 7.92
CA PRO A 118 0.83 -5.15 6.88
C PRO A 118 1.59 -3.88 7.29
N CYS A 119 0.95 -2.96 8.07
CA CYS A 119 1.61 -1.76 8.58
C CYS A 119 2.75 -2.14 9.53
N ARG A 120 2.48 -3.06 10.48
CA ARG A 120 3.46 -3.55 11.45
C ARG A 120 4.69 -4.19 10.78
N ARG A 121 4.52 -4.81 9.62
CA ARG A 121 5.64 -5.35 8.82
C ARG A 121 6.43 -4.27 8.10
N GLU A 122 5.84 -3.14 7.79
CA GLU A 122 6.52 -2.00 7.16
C GLU A 122 7.25 -1.12 8.18
N ASN A 123 6.78 -1.04 9.41
CA ASN A 123 7.35 -0.21 10.47
C ASN A 123 8.88 -0.32 10.63
N PRO A 124 9.53 -1.50 10.57
CA PRO A 124 10.99 -1.60 10.63
C PRO A 124 11.71 -0.84 9.50
N ASN A 125 11.11 -0.73 8.30
CA ASN A 125 11.68 0.04 7.21
C ASN A 125 11.59 1.55 7.49
N VAL A 126 10.46 2.00 8.05
CA VAL A 126 10.27 3.40 8.45
C VAL A 126 11.23 3.79 9.58
N VAL A 127 11.39 2.92 10.59
CA VAL A 127 12.34 3.14 11.70
C VAL A 127 13.77 3.29 11.18
N ARG A 128 14.21 2.41 10.29
CA ARG A 128 15.54 2.47 9.68
C ARG A 128 15.72 3.78 8.90
N ALA A 129 14.76 4.14 8.05
CA ALA A 129 14.81 5.39 7.29
C ALA A 129 14.87 6.60 8.22
N TRP A 130 14.06 6.64 9.30
CA TRP A 130 14.09 7.73 10.25
C TRP A 130 15.43 7.85 10.96
N GLN A 131 16.01 6.73 11.41
CA GLN A 131 17.32 6.72 12.06
C GLN A 131 18.44 7.24 11.14
N GLU A 132 18.37 6.90 9.86
CA GLU A 132 19.39 7.26 8.87
C GLU A 132 19.30 8.74 8.44
N TYR A 133 18.06 9.26 8.28
CA TYR A 133 17.86 10.57 7.66
C TYR A 133 17.36 11.68 8.59
N LYS A 134 17.05 11.40 9.87
CA LYS A 134 16.54 12.41 10.82
C LYS A 134 17.44 13.63 10.97
N ASP A 135 18.74 13.43 11.01
CA ASP A 135 19.73 14.51 11.17
C ASP A 135 19.95 15.30 9.86
N GLN A 136 19.40 14.81 8.75
CA GLN A 136 19.40 15.48 7.44
C GLN A 136 18.09 16.24 7.16
N GLY A 137 17.17 16.27 8.13
CA GLY A 137 15.91 16.98 8.01
C GLY A 137 14.71 16.12 7.61
N PHE A 138 14.80 14.78 7.74
CA PHE A 138 13.67 13.88 7.60
C PHE A 138 12.92 13.70 8.91
N GLU A 139 11.58 13.63 8.82
CA GLU A 139 10.72 13.38 9.96
C GLU A 139 9.55 12.45 9.57
N VAL A 140 8.97 11.78 10.57
CA VAL A 140 7.78 10.95 10.40
C VAL A 140 6.63 11.53 11.23
N PHE A 141 5.46 11.61 10.61
CA PHE A 141 4.20 12.04 11.20
C PHE A 141 3.19 10.91 11.09
N SER A 142 3.04 10.14 12.16
CA SER A 142 2.23 8.92 12.15
C SER A 142 0.80 9.19 12.61
N VAL A 143 -0.16 8.89 11.73
CA VAL A 143 -1.59 9.02 11.96
C VAL A 143 -2.19 7.65 12.24
N SER A 144 -2.60 7.40 13.49
CA SER A 144 -3.18 6.12 13.88
C SER A 144 -4.69 6.06 13.68
N LEU A 145 -5.17 4.93 13.14
CA LEU A 145 -6.59 4.58 13.04
C LEU A 145 -7.03 3.64 14.17
N ASP A 146 -6.35 3.69 15.29
CA ASP A 146 -6.77 2.97 16.49
C ASP A 146 -8.01 3.60 17.14
N LYS A 147 -8.71 2.81 17.94
CA LYS A 147 -9.83 3.25 18.80
C LYS A 147 -9.50 3.11 20.28
N ASP A 148 -8.32 2.61 20.60
CA ASP A 148 -7.87 2.31 21.95
C ASP A 148 -6.45 2.84 22.11
N VAL A 149 -6.29 3.86 22.94
CA VAL A 149 -5.02 4.51 23.17
C VAL A 149 -3.97 3.56 23.76
N LYS A 150 -4.38 2.61 24.63
CA LYS A 150 -3.44 1.68 25.24
C LYS A 150 -2.90 0.65 24.25
N LYS A 151 -3.74 0.21 23.29
CA LYS A 151 -3.29 -0.69 22.21
C LYS A 151 -2.37 0.05 21.24
N TRP A 152 -2.71 1.26 20.89
CA TRP A 152 -1.91 2.14 20.06
C TRP A 152 -0.53 2.38 20.67
N GLN A 153 -0.47 2.84 21.94
CA GLN A 153 0.78 3.11 22.64
C GLN A 153 1.67 1.84 22.74
N ARG A 154 1.08 0.71 23.12
CA ARG A 154 1.83 -0.57 23.13
C ARG A 154 2.41 -0.93 21.77
N ALA A 155 1.71 -0.65 20.70
CA ALA A 155 2.21 -0.93 19.36
C ALA A 155 3.36 0.01 18.96
N ILE A 156 3.30 1.29 19.33
CA ILE A 156 4.42 2.24 19.19
C ILE A 156 5.66 1.69 19.87
N ASP A 157 5.54 1.28 21.14
CA ASP A 157 6.65 0.75 21.93
C ASP A 157 7.21 -0.56 21.34
N GLN A 158 6.34 -1.49 20.97
CA GLN A 158 6.72 -2.80 20.42
C GLN A 158 7.43 -2.70 19.08
N ASP A 159 7.03 -1.77 18.22
CA ASP A 159 7.61 -1.60 16.89
C ASP A 159 8.79 -0.62 16.90
N GLY A 160 9.11 -0.02 18.06
CA GLY A 160 10.19 0.94 18.21
C GLY A 160 10.00 2.22 17.39
N LEU A 161 8.77 2.74 17.33
CA LEU A 161 8.44 3.96 16.58
C LEU A 161 8.86 5.18 17.44
N ILE A 162 10.14 5.51 17.37
CA ILE A 162 10.82 6.43 18.33
C ILE A 162 10.71 7.92 18.01
N TRP A 163 10.09 8.28 16.89
CA TRP A 163 9.80 9.70 16.60
C TRP A 163 8.63 10.22 17.46
N PRO A 164 8.57 11.53 17.74
CA PRO A 164 7.58 12.07 18.68
C PRO A 164 6.19 12.37 18.07
N ASN A 165 6.08 12.36 16.73
CA ASN A 165 4.91 12.87 16.03
C ASN A 165 3.90 11.76 15.73
N HIS A 166 3.26 11.24 16.76
CA HIS A 166 2.17 10.29 16.69
C HIS A 166 0.87 10.99 17.02
N ILE A 167 -0.16 10.87 16.17
CA ILE A 167 -1.46 11.48 16.38
C ILE A 167 -2.62 10.51 16.14
N SER A 168 -3.74 10.73 16.83
CA SER A 168 -5.00 10.02 16.60
C SER A 168 -6.17 10.76 17.23
N ASP A 169 -7.36 10.67 16.61
CA ASP A 169 -8.64 11.04 17.21
C ASP A 169 -9.40 9.82 17.78
N LEU A 170 -8.78 8.65 17.76
CA LEU A 170 -9.32 7.37 18.23
C LEU A 170 -10.67 6.97 17.57
N ARG A 171 -10.94 7.46 16.35
CA ARG A 171 -12.19 7.19 15.61
C ARG A 171 -12.06 6.11 14.54
N GLY A 172 -10.90 5.52 14.41
CA GLY A 172 -10.64 4.49 13.38
C GLY A 172 -10.90 5.03 11.97
N TRP A 173 -11.65 4.32 11.17
CA TRP A 173 -11.99 4.75 9.80
C TRP A 173 -12.88 5.99 9.72
N SER A 174 -13.50 6.42 10.83
CA SER A 174 -14.25 7.67 10.92
C SER A 174 -13.39 8.86 11.35
N SER A 175 -12.07 8.69 11.38
CA SER A 175 -11.12 9.75 11.69
C SER A 175 -11.25 10.93 10.74
N VAL A 176 -11.11 12.14 11.29
CA VAL A 176 -11.05 13.38 10.48
C VAL A 176 -9.89 13.35 9.50
N ALA A 177 -8.79 12.66 9.85
CA ALA A 177 -7.64 12.49 8.98
C ALA A 177 -7.98 11.65 7.73
N THR A 178 -8.67 10.51 7.91
CA THR A 178 -9.08 9.67 6.77
C THR A 178 -10.01 10.40 5.83
N GLN A 179 -10.92 11.19 6.36
CA GLN A 179 -11.86 11.98 5.56
C GLN A 179 -11.15 13.12 4.82
N ARG A 180 -10.28 13.86 5.50
CA ARG A 180 -9.56 15.01 4.93
C ARG A 180 -8.64 14.60 3.77
N TYR A 181 -7.97 13.46 3.90
CA TYR A 181 -6.98 13.01 2.92
C TYR A 181 -7.50 11.93 1.95
N GLY A 182 -8.75 11.49 2.12
CA GLY A 182 -9.35 10.47 1.26
C GLY A 182 -8.78 9.07 1.48
N ILE A 183 -8.30 8.77 2.70
CA ILE A 183 -7.65 7.49 3.01
C ILE A 183 -8.70 6.39 3.14
N SER A 184 -8.64 5.40 2.26
CA SER A 184 -9.57 4.26 2.21
C SER A 184 -8.95 2.91 2.56
N SER A 185 -7.63 2.87 2.70
CA SER A 185 -6.89 1.65 3.06
C SER A 185 -5.58 1.98 3.76
N ILE A 186 -5.10 1.11 4.65
CA ILE A 186 -3.79 1.17 5.28
C ILE A 186 -3.02 -0.14 5.06
N PRO A 187 -1.67 -0.08 5.04
CA PRO A 187 -0.81 1.09 5.20
C PRO A 187 -0.94 2.08 4.04
N HIS A 188 -0.87 3.38 4.34
CA HIS A 188 -0.87 4.45 3.37
C HIS A 188 0.16 5.49 3.78
N ALA A 189 1.07 5.84 2.90
CA ALA A 189 2.14 6.78 3.15
C ALA A 189 2.11 7.91 2.12
N ILE A 190 2.29 9.14 2.59
CA ILE A 190 2.39 10.35 1.77
C ILE A 190 3.72 11.03 2.15
N LEU A 191 4.60 11.24 1.18
CA LEU A 191 5.83 11.98 1.38
C LEU A 191 5.64 13.42 0.93
N ILE A 192 6.00 14.36 1.80
CA ILE A 192 5.98 15.80 1.51
C ILE A 192 7.39 16.37 1.60
N ASP A 193 7.68 17.36 0.77
CA ASP A 193 8.94 18.10 0.81
C ASP A 193 8.95 19.19 1.90
N LYS A 194 10.06 19.95 1.93
CA LYS A 194 10.29 21.02 2.91
C LYS A 194 9.26 22.16 2.84
N ASP A 195 8.63 22.34 1.69
CA ASP A 195 7.60 23.36 1.46
C ASP A 195 6.20 22.88 1.82
N GLY A 196 6.05 21.58 2.12
CA GLY A 196 4.77 20.93 2.40
C GLY A 196 4.05 20.46 1.14
N THR A 197 4.74 20.39 0.00
CA THR A 197 4.20 19.85 -1.25
C THR A 197 4.31 18.34 -1.28
N VAL A 198 3.26 17.66 -1.70
CA VAL A 198 3.25 16.19 -1.85
C VAL A 198 4.18 15.78 -2.98
N VAL A 199 5.17 14.97 -2.65
CA VAL A 199 6.14 14.40 -3.61
C VAL A 199 5.65 13.08 -4.15
N ALA A 200 5.22 12.19 -3.26
CA ALA A 200 4.79 10.85 -3.63
C ALA A 200 3.79 10.28 -2.63
N THR A 201 3.02 9.28 -3.07
CA THR A 201 2.08 8.54 -2.25
C THR A 201 2.34 7.05 -2.36
N HIS A 202 1.91 6.26 -1.35
CA HIS A 202 2.04 4.79 -1.30
C HIS A 202 3.48 4.25 -1.31
N LEU A 203 4.45 5.06 -0.87
CA LEU A 203 5.86 4.63 -0.77
C LEU A 203 6.03 3.52 0.28
N ARG A 204 6.89 2.55 -0.04
CA ARG A 204 7.25 1.43 0.86
C ARG A 204 8.65 0.91 0.57
N GLY A 205 9.31 0.41 1.64
CA GLY A 205 10.63 -0.21 1.53
C GLY A 205 11.62 0.65 0.76
N ALA A 206 12.30 0.08 -0.21
CA ALA A 206 13.32 0.75 -1.02
C ALA A 206 12.84 1.98 -1.80
N GLN A 207 11.52 2.09 -2.10
CA GLN A 207 11.00 3.28 -2.77
C GLN A 207 11.06 4.52 -1.88
N LEU A 208 10.78 4.38 -0.57
CA LEU A 208 10.92 5.46 0.39
C LEU A 208 12.37 5.94 0.44
N GLU A 209 13.32 5.02 0.54
CA GLU A 209 14.75 5.34 0.60
C GLU A 209 15.23 6.08 -0.65
N THR A 210 14.82 5.63 -1.84
CA THR A 210 15.15 6.30 -3.11
C THR A 210 14.66 7.75 -3.15
N GLU A 211 13.43 8.00 -2.69
CA GLU A 211 12.89 9.37 -2.66
C GLU A 211 13.56 10.24 -1.60
N LEU A 212 13.92 9.69 -0.43
CA LEU A 212 14.66 10.42 0.60
C LEU A 212 16.04 10.84 0.12
N GLN A 213 16.80 9.95 -0.54
CA GLN A 213 18.11 10.27 -1.13
C GLN A 213 18.05 11.39 -2.17
N ARG A 214 16.91 11.54 -2.83
CA ARG A 214 16.71 12.60 -3.83
C ARG A 214 16.36 13.96 -3.22
N LEU A 215 15.69 13.96 -2.04
CA LEU A 215 15.14 15.18 -1.41
C LEU A 215 16.05 15.80 -0.35
N LEU A 216 16.92 14.99 0.25
CA LEU A 216 17.82 15.37 1.33
C LEU A 216 19.26 15.56 0.86
#